data_65b79710f231bfacedeef384ad33ff6d
#
_entry.id   65b79710f231bfacedeef384ad33ff6d
#
_cell.length_a   1.000
_cell.length_b   1.000
_cell.length_c   1.000
_cell.angle_alpha   90.00
_cell.angle_beta   90.00
_cell.angle_gamma   90.00
#
_symmetry.space_group_name_H-M   'P 1'
#
loop_
_entity.id
_entity.type
_entity.pdbx_description
1 polymer ?
#
loop_
_entity_poly.entity_id
_entity_poly.type
_entity_poly.pdbx_seq_one_letter_code
_entity_poly.pdbx_strand_id
1 'polypeptide(L)'
;MVRSYGKSARGVERRYGLFMHIAVLMLAFMTVANPAWAGATKPVKLVVLGDSLSAGLGLPAPEAFPQKLQKALRDKGIAVEVTNAGVSGDTTSGGRDRLDWSVPDGTDGVIVELGANDALRGLDPDLARAALTDIVQRLKARKISVMLCGMLAPPNYGAEYAARFNSIYPDLAKQFDVPLYPFFLEGVAADAKLNQPDGIHPTAEGVDIIVRRIMPTVEAFIGTIAEQRR
;
A
#
# COMPACT_ATOMS: atom_id res chain seq x y z
N MET A 1 43.54 9.10 -91.13
CA MET A 1 42.11 9.17 -90.66
C MET A 1 41.94 8.18 -89.52
N VAL A 2 42.09 8.61 -88.28
CA VAL A 2 41.99 7.74 -87.10
C VAL A 2 40.97 8.34 -86.13
N ARG A 3 39.90 7.66 -85.90
CA ARG A 3 38.85 8.07 -84.94
C ARG A 3 39.13 7.49 -83.55
N SER A 4 39.32 8.36 -82.64
CA SER A 4 39.42 8.08 -81.21
C SER A 4 37.97 7.75 -80.57
N TYR A 5 37.92 6.69 -79.87
CA TYR A 5 36.74 6.38 -78.97
C TYR A 5 37.19 6.43 -77.51
N GLY A 6 36.93 7.52 -76.88
CA GLY A 6 37.04 7.63 -75.45
C GLY A 6 35.69 7.31 -74.81
N LYS A 7 35.57 6.22 -74.09
CA LYS A 7 34.37 5.93 -73.28
C LYS A 7 34.66 6.21 -71.80
N SER A 8 33.81 7.04 -71.29
CA SER A 8 33.70 7.57 -69.92
C SER A 8 33.54 6.48 -68.88
N ALA A 9 34.46 6.44 -67.91
CA ALA A 9 34.45 5.56 -66.75
C ALA A 9 33.88 6.26 -65.48
N ARG A 10 32.88 7.16 -65.61
CA ARG A 10 32.35 7.97 -64.45
C ARG A 10 31.01 7.53 -63.93
N GLY A 11 30.47 6.36 -64.30
CA GLY A 11 29.13 5.91 -63.91
C GLY A 11 29.05 4.84 -62.84
N VAL A 12 30.16 4.22 -62.47
CA VAL A 12 30.13 3.02 -61.58
C VAL A 12 30.42 3.37 -60.11
N GLU A 13 31.25 4.35 -59.82
CA GLU A 13 31.61 4.68 -58.43
C GLU A 13 30.48 5.34 -57.63
N ARG A 14 29.50 5.99 -58.27
CA ARG A 14 28.42 6.67 -57.59
C ARG A 14 27.32 5.71 -57.05
N ARG A 15 27.28 4.49 -57.54
CA ARG A 15 26.30 3.49 -57.13
C ARG A 15 26.73 2.70 -55.90
N TYR A 16 28.01 2.47 -55.70
CA TYR A 16 28.53 1.74 -54.53
C TYR A 16 28.57 2.59 -53.26
N GLY A 17 28.74 3.92 -53.36
CA GLY A 17 28.71 4.84 -52.21
C GLY A 17 27.31 4.91 -51.54
N LEU A 18 26.24 4.84 -52.34
CA LEU A 18 24.86 4.94 -51.81
C LEU A 18 24.45 3.68 -51.10
N PHE A 19 24.85 2.49 -51.55
CA PHE A 19 24.55 1.22 -50.90
C PHE A 19 25.31 1.03 -49.57
N MET A 20 26.53 1.54 -49.45
CA MET A 20 27.31 1.49 -48.21
C MET A 20 26.74 2.40 -47.13
N HIS A 21 26.18 3.55 -47.47
CA HIS A 21 25.54 4.47 -46.50
C HIS A 21 24.19 3.94 -45.99
N ILE A 22 23.43 3.21 -46.83
CA ILE A 22 22.17 2.58 -46.41
C ILE A 22 22.46 1.38 -45.53
N ALA A 23 23.51 0.59 -45.78
CA ALA A 23 23.89 -0.55 -44.93
C ALA A 23 24.39 -0.12 -43.54
N VAL A 24 25.12 1.00 -43.43
CA VAL A 24 25.57 1.56 -42.12
C VAL A 24 24.42 2.18 -41.35
N LEU A 25 23.44 2.80 -42.00
CA LEU A 25 22.23 3.33 -41.33
C LEU A 25 21.30 2.20 -40.84
N MET A 26 21.26 1.06 -41.52
CA MET A 26 20.46 -0.11 -41.04
C MET A 26 21.13 -0.84 -39.87
N LEU A 27 22.46 -0.82 -39.75
CA LEU A 27 23.16 -1.42 -38.59
C LEU A 27 23.07 -0.54 -37.34
N ALA A 28 22.88 0.78 -37.48
CA ALA A 28 22.72 1.69 -36.35
C ALA A 28 21.33 1.62 -35.69
N PHE A 29 20.33 1.01 -36.36
CA PHE A 29 18.96 0.90 -35.83
C PHE A 29 18.68 -0.43 -35.11
N MET A 30 19.64 -1.36 -35.05
CA MET A 30 19.49 -2.66 -34.37
C MET A 30 20.04 -2.71 -32.94
N THR A 31 20.41 -1.57 -32.35
CA THR A 31 20.89 -1.51 -30.96
C THR A 31 19.89 -0.84 -30.00
N VAL A 32 18.59 -0.83 -30.32
CA VAL A 32 17.57 -0.34 -29.39
C VAL A 32 16.54 -1.43 -29.20
N ALA A 33 16.69 -2.15 -28.17
CA ALA A 33 15.73 -2.72 -27.25
C ALA A 33 16.28 -4.04 -26.71
N ASN A 34 17.27 -3.96 -25.83
CA ASN A 34 17.18 -4.88 -24.72
C ASN A 34 15.98 -4.43 -23.91
N PRO A 35 14.85 -5.17 -23.87
CA PRO A 35 13.99 -5.04 -22.76
C PRO A 35 14.86 -5.44 -21.58
N ALA A 36 15.27 -4.47 -20.76
CA ALA A 36 15.69 -4.78 -19.42
C ALA A 36 14.55 -5.68 -18.89
N TRP A 37 14.78 -6.96 -18.73
CA TRP A 37 14.09 -7.74 -17.75
C TRP A 37 14.39 -7.03 -16.44
N ALA A 38 13.63 -6.01 -16.12
CA ALA A 38 13.39 -5.61 -14.76
C ALA A 38 12.86 -6.88 -14.12
N GLY A 39 13.73 -7.61 -13.44
CA GLY A 39 13.38 -8.83 -12.72
C GLY A 39 12.15 -8.48 -11.93
N ALA A 40 11.04 -9.18 -12.15
CA ALA A 40 9.78 -8.90 -11.50
C ALA A 40 10.07 -8.84 -10.00
N THR A 41 10.05 -7.64 -9.44
CA THR A 41 10.34 -7.45 -8.01
C THR A 41 9.30 -8.27 -7.27
N LYS A 42 9.76 -9.18 -6.40
CA LYS A 42 8.87 -10.02 -5.61
C LYS A 42 7.84 -9.10 -4.91
N PRO A 43 6.53 -9.33 -5.04
CA PRO A 43 5.53 -8.45 -4.48
C PRO A 43 5.74 -8.30 -2.97
N VAL A 44 5.46 -7.10 -2.46
CA VAL A 44 5.44 -6.85 -1.02
C VAL A 44 4.18 -7.49 -0.44
N LYS A 45 4.34 -8.35 0.56
CA LYS A 45 3.24 -9.03 1.23
C LYS A 45 2.81 -8.23 2.44
N LEU A 46 1.63 -7.64 2.37
CA LEU A 46 1.00 -6.90 3.46
C LEU A 46 -0.14 -7.71 4.08
N VAL A 47 -0.31 -7.59 5.37
CA VAL A 47 -1.50 -8.02 6.10
C VAL A 47 -2.17 -6.79 6.70
N VAL A 48 -3.47 -6.65 6.53
CA VAL A 48 -4.28 -5.68 7.26
C VAL A 48 -4.91 -6.40 8.45
N LEU A 49 -4.35 -6.16 9.63
CA LEU A 49 -4.86 -6.67 10.90
C LEU A 49 -5.85 -5.64 11.45
N GLY A 50 -7.13 -5.93 11.34
CA GLY A 50 -8.17 -4.96 11.65
C GLY A 50 -9.47 -5.58 12.17
N ASP A 51 -10.47 -4.74 12.29
CA ASP A 51 -11.81 -5.13 12.73
C ASP A 51 -12.83 -5.17 11.56
N SER A 52 -14.09 -4.76 11.80
CA SER A 52 -15.14 -4.71 10.79
C SER A 52 -14.86 -3.72 9.66
N LEU A 53 -14.09 -2.66 9.91
CA LEU A 53 -13.74 -1.64 8.93
C LEU A 53 -12.79 -2.23 7.87
N SER A 54 -11.87 -3.09 8.30
CA SER A 54 -10.99 -3.84 7.40
C SER A 54 -11.68 -5.06 6.79
N ALA A 55 -12.48 -5.79 7.57
CA ALA A 55 -13.23 -6.95 7.09
C ALA A 55 -14.19 -6.60 5.94
N GLY A 56 -14.68 -5.36 5.89
CA GLY A 56 -15.67 -4.90 4.92
C GLY A 56 -17.08 -5.30 5.29
N LEU A 57 -17.46 -5.16 6.59
CA LEU A 57 -18.79 -5.51 7.06
C LEU A 57 -19.89 -4.82 6.22
N GLY A 58 -20.84 -5.59 5.72
CA GLY A 58 -21.95 -5.10 4.89
C GLY A 58 -21.58 -4.84 3.43
N LEU A 59 -20.35 -5.09 3.01
CA LEU A 59 -19.87 -4.89 1.65
C LEU A 59 -19.53 -6.23 0.96
N PRO A 60 -19.66 -6.29 -0.38
CA PRO A 60 -19.06 -7.39 -1.12
C PRO A 60 -17.55 -7.44 -0.93
N ALA A 61 -16.94 -8.62 -0.89
CA ALA A 61 -15.51 -8.78 -0.63
C ALA A 61 -14.57 -7.89 -1.48
N PRO A 62 -14.80 -7.66 -2.79
CA PRO A 62 -13.95 -6.76 -3.58
C PRO A 62 -14.01 -5.29 -3.14
N GLU A 63 -15.06 -4.88 -2.41
CA GLU A 63 -15.27 -3.51 -1.92
C GLU A 63 -14.67 -3.26 -0.54
N ALA A 64 -14.15 -4.31 0.12
CA ALA A 64 -13.47 -4.15 1.41
C ALA A 64 -12.14 -3.39 1.26
N PHE A 65 -11.73 -2.68 2.31
CA PHE A 65 -10.56 -1.82 2.31
C PHE A 65 -9.28 -2.50 1.80
N PRO A 66 -8.88 -3.70 2.26
CA PRO A 66 -7.64 -4.33 1.81
C PRO A 66 -7.63 -4.65 0.31
N GLN A 67 -8.78 -5.08 -0.25
CA GLN A 67 -8.92 -5.38 -1.67
C GLN A 67 -8.86 -4.13 -2.54
N LYS A 68 -9.55 -3.07 -2.14
CA LYS A 68 -9.47 -1.77 -2.83
C LYS A 68 -8.08 -1.15 -2.74
N LEU A 69 -7.43 -1.24 -1.58
CA LEU A 69 -6.05 -0.80 -1.40
C LEU A 69 -5.11 -1.55 -2.34
N GLN A 70 -5.20 -2.88 -2.37
CA GLN A 70 -4.38 -3.69 -3.28
C GLN A 70 -4.57 -3.29 -4.75
N LYS A 71 -5.83 -3.13 -5.16
CA LYS A 71 -6.14 -2.70 -6.52
C LYS A 71 -5.51 -1.34 -6.83
N ALA A 72 -5.70 -0.35 -5.95
CA ALA A 72 -5.19 1.00 -6.15
C ALA A 72 -3.65 1.06 -6.22
N LEU A 73 -2.95 0.26 -5.40
CA LEU A 73 -1.49 0.14 -5.44
C LEU A 73 -1.02 -0.51 -6.75
N ARG A 74 -1.69 -1.57 -7.20
CA ARG A 74 -1.36 -2.25 -8.47
C ARG A 74 -1.63 -1.35 -9.68
N ASP A 75 -2.69 -0.58 -9.68
CA ASP A 75 -3.00 0.41 -10.73
C ASP A 75 -1.89 1.47 -10.86
N LYS A 76 -1.13 1.72 -9.78
CA LYS A 76 0.08 2.58 -9.75
C LYS A 76 1.37 1.82 -10.09
N GLY A 77 1.30 0.55 -10.46
CA GLY A 77 2.47 -0.27 -10.81
C GLY A 77 3.24 -0.82 -9.60
N ILE A 78 2.71 -0.72 -8.38
CA ILE A 78 3.34 -1.24 -7.17
C ILE A 78 2.99 -2.72 -7.02
N ALA A 79 4.00 -3.59 -7.06
CA ALA A 79 3.82 -5.02 -6.87
C ALA A 79 3.53 -5.34 -5.40
N VAL A 80 2.29 -5.67 -5.07
CA VAL A 80 1.83 -5.92 -3.71
C VAL A 80 0.79 -7.04 -3.66
N GLU A 81 0.79 -7.79 -2.56
CA GLU A 81 -0.26 -8.72 -2.14
C GLU A 81 -0.77 -8.24 -0.79
N VAL A 82 -2.08 -7.98 -0.67
CA VAL A 82 -2.70 -7.50 0.58
C VAL A 82 -3.69 -8.54 1.08
N THR A 83 -3.38 -9.12 2.23
CA THR A 83 -4.26 -10.07 2.91
C THR A 83 -5.20 -9.32 3.86
N ASN A 84 -6.49 -9.61 3.77
CA ASN A 84 -7.49 -9.14 4.72
C ASN A 84 -7.50 -10.06 5.95
N ALA A 85 -7.05 -9.54 7.07
CA ALA A 85 -7.13 -10.18 8.38
C ALA A 85 -8.05 -9.37 9.33
N GLY A 86 -9.10 -8.76 8.79
CA GLY A 86 -10.15 -8.09 9.55
C GLY A 86 -11.13 -9.10 10.16
N VAL A 87 -11.49 -8.89 11.42
CA VAL A 87 -12.53 -9.68 12.14
C VAL A 87 -13.53 -8.71 12.77
N SER A 88 -14.78 -8.75 12.29
CA SER A 88 -15.81 -7.83 12.75
C SER A 88 -16.05 -7.94 14.26
N GLY A 89 -16.05 -6.80 14.93
CA GLY A 89 -16.25 -6.70 16.37
C GLY A 89 -14.99 -6.87 17.22
N ASP A 90 -13.83 -7.13 16.60
CA ASP A 90 -12.57 -7.24 17.34
C ASP A 90 -12.20 -5.94 18.05
N THR A 91 -11.72 -6.10 19.26
CA THR A 91 -11.00 -5.08 20.02
C THR A 91 -9.50 -5.21 19.75
N THR A 92 -8.72 -4.26 20.26
CA THR A 92 -7.24 -4.37 20.24
C THR A 92 -6.76 -5.66 20.91
N SER A 93 -7.39 -6.08 22.01
CA SER A 93 -7.09 -7.36 22.70
C SER A 93 -7.44 -8.56 21.83
N GLY A 94 -8.58 -8.57 21.13
CA GLY A 94 -8.94 -9.64 20.20
C GLY A 94 -7.93 -9.78 19.07
N GLY A 95 -7.53 -8.65 18.46
CA GLY A 95 -6.50 -8.64 17.44
C GLY A 95 -5.13 -9.13 17.92
N ARG A 96 -4.73 -8.77 19.15
CA ARG A 96 -3.52 -9.28 19.80
C ARG A 96 -3.56 -10.79 19.98
N ASP A 97 -4.66 -11.32 20.47
CA ASP A 97 -4.79 -12.74 20.83
C ASP A 97 -4.73 -13.65 19.59
N ARG A 98 -5.14 -13.14 18.42
CA ARG A 98 -5.07 -13.86 17.15
C ARG A 98 -3.87 -13.50 16.26
N LEU A 99 -2.92 -12.69 16.76
CA LEU A 99 -1.83 -12.14 15.95
C LEU A 99 -1.04 -13.22 15.19
N ASP A 100 -0.65 -14.30 15.87
CA ASP A 100 0.25 -15.30 15.31
C ASP A 100 -0.36 -16.08 14.14
N TRP A 101 -1.65 -16.40 14.21
CA TRP A 101 -2.30 -17.11 13.10
C TRP A 101 -2.88 -16.15 12.04
N SER A 102 -3.07 -14.88 12.36
CA SER A 102 -3.52 -13.86 11.40
C SER A 102 -2.38 -13.31 10.54
N VAL A 103 -1.15 -13.36 11.04
CA VAL A 103 0.05 -12.83 10.36
C VAL A 103 1.02 -13.98 10.11
N PRO A 104 0.92 -14.66 8.94
CA PRO A 104 1.77 -15.82 8.62
C PRO A 104 3.24 -15.42 8.41
N ASP A 105 4.13 -16.39 8.49
CA ASP A 105 5.54 -16.20 8.15
C ASP A 105 5.71 -15.78 6.68
N GLY A 106 6.71 -14.94 6.45
CA GLY A 106 6.95 -14.36 5.14
C GLY A 106 6.08 -13.13 4.84
N THR A 107 5.31 -12.62 5.81
CA THR A 107 4.71 -11.28 5.77
C THR A 107 5.80 -10.23 5.87
N ASP A 108 5.78 -9.21 5.02
CA ASP A 108 6.77 -8.13 5.01
C ASP A 108 6.33 -6.94 5.87
N GLY A 109 5.03 -6.67 5.88
CA GLY A 109 4.47 -5.57 6.65
C GLY A 109 3.03 -5.80 7.10
N VAL A 110 2.67 -5.17 8.22
CA VAL A 110 1.32 -5.21 8.78
C VAL A 110 0.81 -3.78 8.94
N ILE A 111 -0.39 -3.54 8.41
CA ILE A 111 -1.19 -2.36 8.70
C ILE A 111 -2.12 -2.73 9.85
N VAL A 112 -1.94 -2.11 11.01
CA VAL A 112 -2.76 -2.35 12.20
C VAL A 112 -3.89 -1.34 12.24
N GLU A 113 -5.12 -1.80 12.04
CA GLU A 113 -6.35 -1.01 12.04
C GLU A 113 -7.28 -1.62 13.10
N LEU A 114 -7.08 -1.26 14.35
CA LEU A 114 -7.81 -1.77 15.53
C LEU A 114 -8.03 -0.65 16.53
N GLY A 115 -9.06 -0.77 17.35
CA GLY A 115 -9.37 0.11 18.47
C GLY A 115 -10.70 0.83 18.35
N ALA A 116 -11.38 0.79 17.18
CA ALA A 116 -12.71 1.37 17.06
C ALA A 116 -13.69 0.73 18.04
N ASN A 117 -13.65 -0.59 18.21
CA ASN A 117 -14.51 -1.31 19.14
C ASN A 117 -14.16 -1.04 20.60
N ASP A 118 -12.90 -0.81 20.94
CA ASP A 118 -12.48 -0.39 22.28
C ASP A 118 -13.12 0.96 22.62
N ALA A 119 -12.99 1.94 21.70
CA ALA A 119 -13.56 3.27 21.88
C ALA A 119 -15.09 3.27 21.91
N LEU A 120 -15.75 2.55 21.00
CA LEU A 120 -17.21 2.48 20.93
C LEU A 120 -17.83 1.83 22.19
N ARG A 121 -17.11 0.91 22.82
CA ARG A 121 -17.54 0.23 24.05
C ARG A 121 -17.09 0.94 25.33
N GLY A 122 -16.35 2.05 25.21
CA GLY A 122 -15.82 2.78 26.38
C GLY A 122 -14.88 1.94 27.22
N LEU A 123 -14.11 1.02 26.61
CA LEU A 123 -13.12 0.22 27.34
C LEU A 123 -11.99 1.11 27.84
N ASP A 124 -11.33 0.70 28.92
CA ASP A 124 -10.21 1.46 29.46
C ASP A 124 -9.10 1.64 28.38
N PRO A 125 -8.72 2.88 28.03
CA PRO A 125 -7.69 3.15 27.06
C PRO A 125 -6.34 2.46 27.33
N ASP A 126 -6.03 2.18 28.61
CA ASP A 126 -4.79 1.50 28.97
C ASP A 126 -4.77 0.03 28.51
N LEU A 127 -5.92 -0.63 28.39
CA LEU A 127 -6.04 -1.97 27.80
C LEU A 127 -5.73 -1.95 26.30
N ALA A 128 -6.27 -0.95 25.59
CA ALA A 128 -6.01 -0.78 24.17
C ALA A 128 -4.52 -0.45 23.93
N ARG A 129 -3.95 0.44 24.72
CA ARG A 129 -2.51 0.78 24.68
C ARG A 129 -1.65 -0.45 24.90
N ALA A 130 -1.92 -1.23 25.92
CA ALA A 130 -1.16 -2.44 26.25
C ALA A 130 -1.23 -3.48 25.09
N ALA A 131 -2.42 -3.72 24.55
CA ALA A 131 -2.61 -4.67 23.46
C ALA A 131 -1.89 -4.22 22.17
N LEU A 132 -2.01 -2.94 21.77
CA LEU A 132 -1.32 -2.40 20.60
C LEU A 132 0.20 -2.40 20.79
N THR A 133 0.69 -2.12 22.02
CA THR A 133 2.11 -2.22 22.36
C THR A 133 2.62 -3.64 22.12
N ASP A 134 1.92 -4.66 22.63
CA ASP A 134 2.30 -6.07 22.45
C ASP A 134 2.30 -6.47 20.97
N ILE A 135 1.26 -6.08 20.22
CA ILE A 135 1.18 -6.32 18.76
C ILE A 135 2.42 -5.78 18.05
N VAL A 136 2.76 -4.50 18.28
CA VAL A 136 3.91 -3.86 17.63
C VAL A 136 5.22 -4.54 18.03
N GLN A 137 5.41 -4.84 19.31
CA GLN A 137 6.62 -5.52 19.81
C GLN A 137 6.80 -6.90 19.18
N ARG A 138 5.74 -7.72 19.15
CA ARG A 138 5.77 -9.07 18.56
C ARG A 138 6.05 -9.04 17.06
N LEU A 139 5.45 -8.13 16.32
CA LEU A 139 5.70 -7.96 14.88
C LEU A 139 7.15 -7.52 14.63
N LYS A 140 7.66 -6.54 15.38
CA LYS A 140 9.07 -6.09 15.26
C LYS A 140 10.06 -7.19 15.64
N ALA A 141 9.77 -8.01 16.66
CA ALA A 141 10.60 -9.16 17.03
C ALA A 141 10.68 -10.19 15.88
N ARG A 142 9.62 -10.33 15.09
CA ARG A 142 9.58 -11.15 13.87
C ARG A 142 10.16 -10.44 12.64
N LYS A 143 10.74 -9.23 12.79
CA LYS A 143 11.28 -8.38 11.70
C LYS A 143 10.23 -8.02 10.64
N ILE A 144 8.97 -7.90 11.05
CA ILE A 144 7.86 -7.46 10.20
C ILE A 144 7.69 -5.95 10.39
N SER A 145 7.66 -5.20 9.31
CA SER A 145 7.40 -3.76 9.35
C SER A 145 5.95 -3.49 9.80
N VAL A 146 5.74 -2.42 10.56
CA VAL A 146 4.42 -2.08 11.11
C VAL A 146 4.06 -0.66 10.72
N MET A 147 2.80 -0.46 10.34
CA MET A 147 2.16 0.85 10.18
C MET A 147 0.90 0.87 11.04
N LEU A 148 0.70 1.94 11.81
CA LEU A 148 -0.50 2.13 12.63
C LEU A 148 -1.53 3.00 11.90
N CYS A 149 -2.81 2.60 11.99
CA CYS A 149 -3.94 3.43 11.65
C CYS A 149 -4.62 3.89 12.95
N GLY A 150 -4.61 5.19 13.21
CA GLY A 150 -5.19 5.76 14.43
C GLY A 150 -6.72 5.74 14.39
N MET A 151 -7.29 5.69 15.58
CA MET A 151 -8.72 5.85 15.85
C MET A 151 -8.94 7.00 16.83
N LEU A 152 -10.12 7.61 16.77
CA LEU A 152 -10.54 8.66 17.69
C LEU A 152 -11.69 8.16 18.55
N ALA A 153 -11.67 8.55 19.81
CA ALA A 153 -12.77 8.27 20.74
C ALA A 153 -14.01 9.08 20.34
N PRO A 154 -15.22 8.48 20.41
CA PRO A 154 -16.44 9.24 20.23
C PRO A 154 -16.63 10.26 21.37
N PRO A 155 -17.28 11.40 21.12
CA PRO A 155 -17.32 12.52 22.07
C PRO A 155 -18.17 12.27 23.32
N ASN A 156 -18.99 11.23 23.32
CA ASN A 156 -19.94 10.92 24.40
C ASN A 156 -19.31 10.39 25.69
N TYR A 157 -18.02 9.96 25.66
CA TYR A 157 -17.31 9.50 26.86
C TYR A 157 -16.54 10.61 27.60
N GLY A 158 -16.65 11.86 27.14
CA GLY A 158 -16.03 13.01 27.78
C GLY A 158 -14.57 13.24 27.40
N ALA A 159 -14.09 14.44 27.76
CA ALA A 159 -12.79 14.93 27.32
C ALA A 159 -11.62 14.11 27.91
N GLU A 160 -11.73 13.65 29.14
CA GLU A 160 -10.66 12.86 29.79
C GLU A 160 -10.44 11.52 29.08
N TYR A 161 -11.52 10.79 28.80
CA TYR A 161 -11.44 9.53 28.03
C TYR A 161 -10.85 9.79 26.63
N ALA A 162 -11.37 10.80 25.93
CA ALA A 162 -10.90 11.15 24.60
C ALA A 162 -9.40 11.50 24.59
N ALA A 163 -8.94 12.28 25.57
CA ALA A 163 -7.51 12.64 25.66
C ALA A 163 -6.63 11.39 25.85
N ARG A 164 -7.01 10.47 26.75
CA ARG A 164 -6.28 9.23 27.01
C ARG A 164 -6.30 8.30 25.78
N PHE A 165 -7.45 8.13 25.13
CA PHE A 165 -7.58 7.24 24.00
C PHE A 165 -6.86 7.79 22.75
N ASN A 166 -7.08 9.05 22.41
CA ASN A 166 -6.55 9.66 21.20
C ASN A 166 -5.01 9.79 21.21
N SER A 167 -4.39 9.78 22.41
CA SER A 167 -2.93 9.82 22.52
C SER A 167 -2.25 8.48 22.25
N ILE A 168 -2.99 7.36 22.25
CA ILE A 168 -2.41 6.00 22.11
C ILE A 168 -1.55 5.87 20.85
N TYR A 169 -2.15 6.19 19.70
CA TYR A 169 -1.49 5.93 18.40
C TYR A 169 -0.29 6.84 18.15
N PRO A 170 -0.34 8.17 18.35
CA PRO A 170 0.83 9.02 18.18
C PRO A 170 1.95 8.69 19.17
N ASP A 171 1.61 8.31 20.43
CA ASP A 171 2.60 7.91 21.40
C ASP A 171 3.31 6.62 20.97
N LEU A 172 2.55 5.59 20.56
CA LEU A 172 3.12 4.32 20.10
C LEU A 172 3.90 4.48 18.79
N ALA A 173 3.41 5.26 17.84
CA ALA A 173 4.13 5.56 16.61
C ALA A 173 5.49 6.18 16.87
N LYS A 174 5.55 7.15 17.78
CA LYS A 174 6.80 7.79 18.24
C LYS A 174 7.69 6.82 19.01
N GLN A 175 7.12 6.05 19.95
CA GLN A 175 7.86 5.10 20.80
C GLN A 175 8.58 4.01 19.98
N PHE A 176 7.90 3.51 18.95
CA PHE A 176 8.40 2.38 18.15
C PHE A 176 9.02 2.80 16.82
N ASP A 177 9.02 4.09 16.51
CA ASP A 177 9.47 4.64 15.21
C ASP A 177 8.79 3.93 14.04
N VAL A 178 7.45 3.98 14.02
CA VAL A 178 6.63 3.37 12.98
C VAL A 178 5.71 4.40 12.33
N PRO A 179 5.41 4.28 11.03
CA PRO A 179 4.46 5.15 10.35
C PRO A 179 3.08 5.14 11.01
N LEU A 180 2.45 6.32 11.05
CA LEU A 180 1.10 6.52 11.53
C LEU A 180 0.23 7.19 10.46
N TYR A 181 -0.93 6.60 10.15
CA TYR A 181 -2.04 7.32 9.55
C TYR A 181 -2.97 7.78 10.67
N PRO A 182 -3.09 9.09 10.93
CA PRO A 182 -3.62 9.59 12.22
C PRO A 182 -5.05 9.20 12.54
N PHE A 183 -5.93 9.14 11.53
CA PHE A 183 -7.32 8.75 11.71
C PHE A 183 -7.83 7.97 10.51
N PHE A 184 -8.11 6.67 10.69
CA PHE A 184 -8.49 5.77 9.60
C PHE A 184 -9.74 6.23 8.84
N LEU A 185 -10.75 6.77 9.56
CA LEU A 185 -12.01 7.24 8.99
C LEU A 185 -12.00 8.72 8.57
N GLU A 186 -10.84 9.32 8.38
CA GLU A 186 -10.74 10.73 7.98
C GLU A 186 -11.47 11.01 6.68
N GLY A 187 -12.39 12.00 6.71
CA GLY A 187 -13.23 12.41 5.59
C GLY A 187 -14.40 11.47 5.29
N VAL A 188 -14.64 10.48 6.17
CA VAL A 188 -15.77 9.54 6.08
C VAL A 188 -16.61 9.54 7.35
N ALA A 189 -15.97 9.63 8.52
CA ALA A 189 -16.68 9.62 9.80
C ALA A 189 -17.75 10.72 9.85
N ALA A 190 -18.92 10.38 10.36
CA ALA A 190 -20.10 11.26 10.54
C ALA A 190 -20.74 11.78 9.22
N ASP A 191 -20.29 11.38 8.05
CA ASP A 191 -20.99 11.68 6.79
C ASP A 191 -21.97 10.55 6.46
N ALA A 192 -23.28 10.84 6.56
CA ALA A 192 -24.34 9.84 6.33
C ALA A 192 -24.37 9.28 4.90
N LYS A 193 -23.75 9.94 3.91
CA LYS A 193 -23.66 9.46 2.53
C LYS A 193 -22.53 8.45 2.36
N LEU A 194 -21.51 8.55 3.18
CA LEU A 194 -20.31 7.74 3.12
C LEU A 194 -20.32 6.56 4.11
N ASN A 195 -21.32 6.52 4.98
CA ASN A 195 -21.53 5.44 5.95
C ASN A 195 -22.84 4.69 5.66
N GLN A 196 -22.85 3.42 6.02
CA GLN A 196 -24.04 2.56 6.00
C GLN A 196 -25.10 3.09 6.97
N PRO A 197 -26.35 2.57 6.94
CA PRO A 197 -27.43 3.06 7.79
C PRO A 197 -27.14 3.02 9.30
N ASP A 198 -26.15 2.24 9.75
CA ASP A 198 -25.70 2.20 11.14
C ASP A 198 -24.86 3.42 11.56
N GLY A 199 -24.42 4.24 10.59
CA GLY A 199 -23.64 5.45 10.83
C GLY A 199 -22.19 5.21 11.25
N ILE A 200 -21.71 3.95 11.22
CA ILE A 200 -20.41 3.54 11.74
C ILE A 200 -19.54 2.94 10.63
N HIS A 201 -20.12 2.06 9.80
CA HIS A 201 -19.39 1.35 8.77
C HIS A 201 -19.43 2.11 7.44
N PRO A 202 -18.29 2.30 6.76
CA PRO A 202 -18.25 2.96 5.47
C PRO A 202 -19.06 2.23 4.39
N THR A 203 -19.65 2.99 3.47
CA THR A 203 -20.11 2.47 2.17
C THR A 203 -18.92 2.14 1.28
N ALA A 204 -19.15 1.50 0.12
CA ALA A 204 -18.11 1.29 -0.88
C ALA A 204 -17.42 2.60 -1.32
N GLU A 205 -18.20 3.70 -1.45
CA GLU A 205 -17.66 5.03 -1.75
C GLU A 205 -16.82 5.58 -0.57
N GLY A 206 -17.28 5.37 0.67
CA GLY A 206 -16.52 5.73 1.87
C GLY A 206 -15.17 5.02 1.90
N VAL A 207 -15.12 3.72 1.58
CA VAL A 207 -13.86 2.96 1.48
C VAL A 207 -12.95 3.53 0.38
N ASP A 208 -13.49 3.97 -0.76
CA ASP A 208 -12.69 4.62 -1.82
C ASP A 208 -12.03 5.91 -1.32
N ILE A 209 -12.73 6.68 -0.48
CA ILE A 209 -12.16 7.89 0.12
C ILE A 209 -11.04 7.52 1.09
N ILE A 210 -11.24 6.53 1.95
CA ILE A 210 -10.20 6.04 2.88
C ILE A 210 -8.96 5.63 2.09
N VAL A 211 -9.11 4.79 1.05
CA VAL A 211 -8.00 4.33 0.22
C VAL A 211 -7.25 5.50 -0.41
N ARG A 212 -7.94 6.49 -0.99
CA ARG A 212 -7.29 7.66 -1.57
C ARG A 212 -6.49 8.47 -0.56
N ARG A 213 -7.04 8.65 0.65
CA ARG A 213 -6.40 9.46 1.70
C ARG A 213 -5.20 8.79 2.35
N ILE A 214 -5.28 7.49 2.62
CA ILE A 214 -4.20 6.73 3.24
C ILE A 214 -3.05 6.42 2.27
N MET A 215 -3.30 6.47 0.96
CA MET A 215 -2.38 6.06 -0.09
C MET A 215 -0.96 6.62 0.07
N PRO A 216 -0.72 7.94 0.30
CA PRO A 216 0.63 8.47 0.44
C PRO A 216 1.41 7.82 1.60
N THR A 217 0.73 7.54 2.72
CA THR A 217 1.35 6.89 3.89
C THR A 217 1.70 5.44 3.60
N VAL A 218 0.81 4.71 2.90
CA VAL A 218 1.06 3.31 2.51
C VAL A 218 2.16 3.20 1.47
N GLU A 219 2.22 4.11 0.49
CA GLU A 219 3.31 4.14 -0.51
C GLU A 219 4.67 4.35 0.17
N ALA A 220 4.78 5.30 1.09
CA ALA A 220 5.99 5.53 1.88
C ALA A 220 6.36 4.29 2.71
N PHE A 221 5.38 3.66 3.36
CA PHE A 221 5.57 2.44 4.14
C PHE A 221 6.11 1.28 3.27
N ILE A 222 5.54 1.07 2.09
CA ILE A 222 6.03 0.05 1.14
C ILE A 222 7.45 0.38 0.66
N GLY A 223 7.76 1.66 0.43
CA GLY A 223 9.11 2.13 0.08
C GLY A 223 10.14 1.73 1.13
N THR A 224 9.85 1.95 2.40
CA THR A 224 10.73 1.53 3.53
C THR A 224 10.94 0.01 3.55
N ILE A 225 9.88 -0.79 3.32
CA ILE A 225 9.99 -2.26 3.24
C ILE A 225 10.90 -2.68 2.06
N ALA A 226 10.74 -2.04 0.91
CA ALA A 226 11.55 -2.35 -0.26
C ALA A 226 13.04 -2.02 -0.06
N GLU A 227 13.37 -0.97 0.70
CA GLU A 227 14.74 -0.61 1.08
C GLU A 227 15.36 -1.65 2.03
N GLN A 228 14.60 -2.15 2.99
CA GLN A 228 15.06 -3.17 3.95
C GLN A 228 15.31 -4.54 3.31
N ARG A 229 14.75 -4.80 2.13
CA ARG A 229 14.93 -6.05 1.38
C ARG A 229 16.18 -6.06 0.48
N ARG A 230 16.84 -4.91 0.29
CA ARG A 230 18.06 -4.76 -0.51
C ARG A 230 19.31 -5.10 0.26
#